data_71b296a8ac6e5ea5717207d00b9d9480
#
_entry.id   71b296a8ac6e5ea5717207d00b9d9480
#
_cell.length_a   1.000
_cell.length_b   1.000
_cell.length_c   1.000
_cell.angle_alpha   90.00
_cell.angle_beta   90.00
_cell.angle_gamma   90.00
#
_symmetry.space_group_name_H-M   'P 1'
#
loop_
_entity.id
_entity.type
_entity.pdbx_description
1 polymer ?
#
loop_
_entity_poly.entity_id
_entity_poly.type
_entity_poly.pdbx_seq_one_letter_code
_entity_poly.pdbx_strand_id
1 'polypeptide(L)'
;MFKIIVLVSGSGTNMLQLIKNDIRIDCIIADRECKAKNIADEYNIDFILLNRDKEISKNLLKIFEEKKPDLIVLAGFLSILDGEILEKYRNKIINIHPSLLPKYGGKGMYGLKVHQAVFENGDKESGCTVHYVTSDVDAGEIIGQDKVDISMAKSPEEIQKIVLEREWKLLPRVVKELIENNECDINEKRAEQLLRKYGFDFENIDKNEIIELINKEINDFQEGSSEYIRLLCGYLYCLGDSSDVPLIEKAKYDINFDVGCMIDGEWIDSLENNGVEDEKKHIRTRKEIIKAFVSYCKTYFNL
;
A
#
# COMPACT_ATOMS: atom_id res chain seq x y z
N MET A 1 -8.61 5.06 4.78
CA MET A 1 -8.63 4.51 3.40
C MET A 1 -7.52 5.17 2.61
N PHE A 2 -6.66 4.37 1.97
CA PHE A 2 -5.51 4.83 1.19
C PHE A 2 -5.97 5.60 -0.06
N LYS A 3 -5.51 6.84 -0.24
CA LYS A 3 -5.97 7.75 -1.30
C LYS A 3 -4.95 7.84 -2.42
N ILE A 4 -5.37 7.54 -3.64
CA ILE A 4 -4.52 7.56 -4.82
C ILE A 4 -4.97 8.63 -5.80
N ILE A 5 -4.04 9.50 -6.21
CA ILE A 5 -4.23 10.42 -7.32
C ILE A 5 -3.37 9.96 -8.50
N VAL A 6 -3.96 9.91 -9.70
CA VAL A 6 -3.24 9.54 -10.91
C VAL A 6 -3.11 10.75 -11.84
N LEU A 7 -1.87 11.04 -12.28
CA LEU A 7 -1.56 12.10 -13.24
C LEU A 7 -1.36 11.52 -14.62
N VAL A 8 -1.99 12.13 -15.63
CA VAL A 8 -1.98 11.63 -17.02
C VAL A 8 -1.84 12.78 -18.02
N SER A 9 -1.30 12.49 -19.22
CA SER A 9 -1.26 13.45 -20.35
C SER A 9 -1.81 12.87 -21.65
N GLY A 10 -2.27 11.61 -21.67
CA GLY A 10 -2.58 10.91 -22.90
C GLY A 10 -3.77 9.95 -22.83
N SER A 11 -3.58 8.74 -23.37
CA SER A 11 -4.65 7.73 -23.49
C SER A 11 -5.16 7.17 -22.17
N GLY A 12 -4.37 7.22 -21.11
CA GLY A 12 -4.72 6.66 -19.79
C GLY A 12 -4.65 5.13 -19.73
N THR A 13 -3.93 4.47 -20.63
CA THR A 13 -3.89 2.99 -20.69
C THR A 13 -3.28 2.38 -19.42
N ASN A 14 -2.22 2.96 -18.86
CA ASN A 14 -1.64 2.53 -17.58
C ASN A 14 -2.60 2.77 -16.41
N MET A 15 -3.27 3.93 -16.37
CA MET A 15 -4.31 4.24 -15.41
C MET A 15 -5.47 3.24 -15.47
N LEU A 16 -5.93 2.87 -16.66
CA LEU A 16 -6.98 1.87 -16.85
C LEU A 16 -6.57 0.51 -16.28
N GLN A 17 -5.29 0.14 -16.31
CA GLN A 17 -4.82 -1.11 -15.72
C GLN A 17 -4.84 -1.07 -14.18
N LEU A 18 -4.63 0.08 -13.56
CA LEU A 18 -4.85 0.21 -12.11
C LEU A 18 -6.30 -0.12 -11.76
N ILE A 19 -7.26 0.49 -12.46
CA ILE A 19 -8.69 0.25 -12.24
C ILE A 19 -9.07 -1.22 -12.47
N LYS A 20 -8.58 -1.85 -13.56
CA LYS A 20 -8.85 -3.26 -13.89
C LYS A 20 -8.22 -4.26 -12.91
N ASN A 21 -7.29 -3.82 -12.10
CA ASN A 21 -6.67 -4.60 -11.02
C ASN A 21 -7.24 -4.24 -9.64
N ASP A 22 -8.47 -3.68 -9.61
CA ASP A 22 -9.21 -3.34 -8.39
C ASP A 22 -8.51 -2.31 -7.49
N ILE A 23 -7.64 -1.47 -8.09
CA ILE A 23 -7.02 -0.35 -7.39
C ILE A 23 -7.93 0.86 -7.49
N ARG A 24 -8.42 1.32 -6.34
CA ARG A 24 -9.26 2.50 -6.26
C ARG A 24 -8.45 3.77 -6.54
N ILE A 25 -8.94 4.57 -7.48
CA ILE A 25 -8.39 5.90 -7.79
C ILE A 25 -9.37 6.95 -7.27
N ASP A 26 -8.91 7.87 -6.44
CA ASP A 26 -9.76 8.91 -5.85
C ASP A 26 -9.90 10.13 -6.74
N CYS A 27 -8.88 10.42 -7.58
CA CYS A 27 -8.92 11.53 -8.51
C CYS A 27 -7.92 11.32 -9.65
N ILE A 28 -8.31 11.72 -10.86
CA ILE A 28 -7.45 11.77 -12.02
C ILE A 28 -7.19 13.22 -12.38
N ILE A 29 -5.93 13.59 -12.63
CA ILE A 29 -5.56 14.94 -13.03
C ILE A 29 -4.81 14.89 -14.34
N ALA A 30 -5.25 15.68 -15.31
CA ALA A 30 -4.58 15.79 -16.61
C ALA A 30 -3.99 17.19 -16.80
N ASP A 31 -2.82 17.28 -17.48
CA ASP A 31 -2.16 18.54 -17.84
C ASP A 31 -2.63 19.08 -19.21
N ARG A 32 -3.57 18.40 -19.85
CA ARG A 32 -4.18 18.75 -21.13
C ARG A 32 -5.44 17.92 -21.40
N GLU A 33 -6.25 18.35 -22.34
CA GLU A 33 -7.32 17.50 -22.85
C GLU A 33 -6.76 16.20 -23.43
N CYS A 34 -7.30 15.08 -22.99
CA CYS A 34 -6.81 13.75 -23.36
C CYS A 34 -7.90 12.67 -23.21
N LYS A 35 -7.65 11.52 -23.84
CA LYS A 35 -8.61 10.39 -23.84
C LYS A 35 -8.84 9.77 -22.44
N ALA A 36 -7.95 10.02 -21.48
CA ALA A 36 -8.11 9.55 -20.10
C ALA A 36 -9.40 10.08 -19.44
N LYS A 37 -9.93 11.25 -19.90
CA LYS A 37 -11.23 11.76 -19.46
C LYS A 37 -12.37 10.78 -19.70
N ASN A 38 -12.41 10.11 -20.85
CA ASN A 38 -13.46 9.15 -21.16
C ASN A 38 -13.46 7.97 -20.17
N ILE A 39 -12.27 7.54 -19.74
CA ILE A 39 -12.12 6.49 -18.72
C ILE A 39 -12.62 7.00 -17.36
N ALA A 40 -12.26 8.23 -16.98
CA ALA A 40 -12.75 8.84 -15.74
C ALA A 40 -14.28 8.91 -15.70
N ASP A 41 -14.91 9.30 -16.81
CA ASP A 41 -16.37 9.38 -16.96
C ASP A 41 -17.02 7.98 -16.89
N GLU A 42 -16.43 6.97 -17.54
CA GLU A 42 -16.91 5.58 -17.57
C GLU A 42 -16.90 4.95 -16.14
N TYR A 43 -15.85 5.22 -15.37
CA TYR A 43 -15.68 4.65 -14.02
C TYR A 43 -16.14 5.60 -12.89
N ASN A 44 -16.77 6.74 -13.25
CA ASN A 44 -17.27 7.75 -12.32
C ASN A 44 -16.20 8.22 -11.29
N ILE A 45 -14.99 8.54 -11.81
CA ILE A 45 -13.86 9.02 -11.01
C ILE A 45 -13.72 10.54 -11.23
N ASP A 46 -13.46 11.28 -10.15
CA ASP A 46 -13.19 12.71 -10.20
C ASP A 46 -12.08 13.02 -11.21
N PHE A 47 -12.34 13.96 -12.15
CA PHE A 47 -11.39 14.37 -13.15
C PHE A 47 -11.13 15.89 -13.10
N ILE A 48 -9.86 16.25 -12.97
CA ILE A 48 -9.42 17.64 -12.95
C ILE A 48 -8.53 17.91 -14.16
N LEU A 49 -8.87 18.91 -14.94
CA LEU A 49 -8.04 19.40 -16.05
C LEU A 49 -7.26 20.63 -15.61
N LEU A 50 -5.93 20.56 -15.70
CA LEU A 50 -5.03 21.70 -15.48
C LEU A 50 -4.41 22.15 -16.79
N ASN A 51 -3.99 23.42 -16.83
CA ASN A 51 -3.20 23.91 -17.94
C ASN A 51 -1.73 23.50 -17.76
N ARG A 52 -1.11 23.10 -18.86
CA ARG A 52 0.32 22.84 -18.91
C ARG A 52 1.10 24.15 -19.00
N ASP A 53 1.41 24.73 -17.87
CA ASP A 53 2.18 25.97 -17.76
C ASP A 53 3.24 25.87 -16.65
N LYS A 54 3.93 26.98 -16.36
CA LYS A 54 4.98 27.03 -15.35
C LYS A 54 4.46 26.92 -13.91
N GLU A 55 3.16 27.09 -13.69
CA GLU A 55 2.53 27.04 -12.37
C GLU A 55 1.95 25.64 -12.07
N ILE A 56 2.14 24.68 -12.97
CA ILE A 56 1.49 23.36 -12.83
C ILE A 56 1.84 22.67 -11.52
N SER A 57 3.12 22.70 -11.09
CA SER A 57 3.55 22.12 -9.80
C SER A 57 2.89 22.79 -8.62
N LYS A 58 2.72 24.12 -8.63
CA LYS A 58 2.02 24.85 -7.57
C LYS A 58 0.52 24.57 -7.55
N ASN A 59 -0.10 24.44 -8.73
CA ASN A 59 -1.52 24.12 -8.84
C ASN A 59 -1.79 22.70 -8.35
N LEU A 60 -0.93 21.74 -8.71
CA LEU A 60 -0.98 20.37 -8.18
C LEU A 60 -0.79 20.33 -6.66
N LEU A 61 0.17 21.11 -6.13
CA LEU A 61 0.42 21.17 -4.70
C LEU A 61 -0.83 21.59 -3.92
N LYS A 62 -1.58 22.62 -4.38
CA LYS A 62 -2.84 23.04 -3.74
C LYS A 62 -3.88 21.91 -3.74
N ILE A 63 -4.02 21.19 -4.86
CA ILE A 63 -4.96 20.08 -4.95
C ILE A 63 -4.55 18.95 -4.01
N PHE A 64 -3.25 18.64 -3.92
CA PHE A 64 -2.77 17.61 -3.01
C PHE A 64 -2.93 18.00 -1.53
N GLU A 65 -2.78 19.27 -1.19
CA GLU A 65 -3.04 19.77 0.17
C GLU A 65 -4.51 19.63 0.57
N GLU A 66 -5.44 19.85 -0.37
CA GLU A 66 -6.86 19.67 -0.17
C GLU A 66 -7.26 18.19 -0.09
N LYS A 67 -6.85 17.39 -1.09
CA LYS A 67 -7.25 15.98 -1.21
C LYS A 67 -6.46 15.05 -0.31
N LYS A 68 -5.23 15.41 0.10
CA LYS A 68 -4.31 14.67 0.97
C LYS A 68 -4.07 13.23 0.48
N PRO A 69 -3.49 13.05 -0.72
CA PRO A 69 -3.18 11.72 -1.24
C PRO A 69 -2.08 11.04 -0.42
N ASP A 70 -2.19 9.73 -0.30
CA ASP A 70 -1.15 8.86 0.25
C ASP A 70 -0.15 8.47 -0.83
N LEU A 71 -0.62 8.30 -2.08
CA LEU A 71 0.20 7.99 -3.25
C LEU A 71 -0.23 8.82 -4.47
N ILE A 72 0.75 9.30 -5.22
CA ILE A 72 0.57 10.00 -6.49
C ILE A 72 1.28 9.19 -7.58
N VAL A 73 0.54 8.78 -8.61
CA VAL A 73 1.04 7.94 -9.69
C VAL A 73 1.11 8.73 -10.99
N LEU A 74 2.29 8.92 -11.54
CA LEU A 74 2.48 9.46 -12.87
C LEU A 74 2.35 8.33 -13.89
N ALA A 75 1.22 8.29 -14.60
CA ALA A 75 0.89 7.27 -15.60
C ALA A 75 0.93 7.86 -17.02
N GLY A 76 2.12 8.18 -17.48
CA GLY A 76 2.32 8.89 -18.74
C GLY A 76 2.02 10.39 -18.62
N PHE A 77 2.43 11.00 -17.52
CA PHE A 77 2.36 12.44 -17.29
C PHE A 77 3.60 13.12 -17.88
N LEU A 78 3.40 14.13 -18.72
CA LEU A 78 4.50 14.72 -19.49
C LEU A 78 5.00 16.07 -18.96
N SER A 79 4.32 16.65 -17.97
CA SER A 79 4.84 17.84 -17.28
C SER A 79 5.86 17.42 -16.24
N ILE A 80 6.93 18.18 -16.12
CA ILE A 80 7.96 17.96 -15.11
C ILE A 80 7.49 18.62 -13.81
N LEU A 81 7.54 17.88 -12.73
CA LEU A 81 7.26 18.40 -11.39
C LEU A 81 8.53 19.03 -10.82
N ASP A 82 8.39 20.16 -10.13
CA ASP A 82 9.49 20.88 -9.53
C ASP A 82 9.09 21.58 -8.22
N GLY A 83 10.07 22.05 -7.47
CA GLY A 83 9.89 22.86 -6.28
C GLY A 83 9.29 22.11 -5.09
N GLU A 84 8.51 22.81 -4.27
CA GLU A 84 8.01 22.37 -2.96
C GLU A 84 7.18 21.07 -3.01
N ILE A 85 6.51 20.78 -4.12
CA ILE A 85 5.71 19.55 -4.27
C ILE A 85 6.57 18.28 -4.12
N LEU A 86 7.81 18.29 -4.60
CA LEU A 86 8.72 17.14 -4.52
C LEU A 86 9.26 16.93 -3.09
N GLU A 87 9.43 18.02 -2.34
CA GLU A 87 9.86 17.95 -0.93
C GLU A 87 8.72 17.45 -0.04
N LYS A 88 7.54 18.03 -0.22
CA LYS A 88 6.36 17.77 0.64
C LYS A 88 5.77 16.38 0.41
N TYR A 89 5.84 15.88 -0.82
CA TYR A 89 5.37 14.54 -1.20
C TYR A 89 6.52 13.58 -1.54
N ARG A 90 7.67 13.79 -0.88
CA ARG A 90 8.82 12.89 -1.00
C ARG A 90 8.43 11.45 -0.68
N ASN A 91 8.85 10.51 -1.53
CA ASN A 91 8.51 9.08 -1.44
C ASN A 91 6.99 8.77 -1.53
N LYS A 92 6.19 9.73 -2.02
CA LYS A 92 4.76 9.57 -2.29
C LYS A 92 4.41 9.76 -3.76
N ILE A 93 5.35 10.17 -4.59
CA ILE A 93 5.16 10.34 -6.04
C ILE A 93 5.97 9.27 -6.74
N ILE A 94 5.31 8.43 -7.53
CA ILE A 94 5.94 7.41 -8.37
C ILE A 94 5.68 7.65 -9.84
N ASN A 95 6.58 7.18 -10.70
CA ASN A 95 6.44 7.26 -12.15
C ASN A 95 6.70 5.89 -12.79
N ILE A 96 5.95 5.55 -13.83
CA ILE A 96 6.25 4.44 -14.73
C ILE A 96 7.00 4.98 -15.96
N HIS A 97 8.22 4.49 -16.17
CA HIS A 97 9.08 4.87 -17.28
C HIS A 97 9.32 3.68 -18.21
N PRO A 98 9.18 3.86 -19.55
CA PRO A 98 9.17 2.75 -20.51
C PRO A 98 10.58 2.27 -20.92
N SER A 99 11.52 2.24 -19.98
CA SER A 99 12.85 1.65 -20.17
C SER A 99 13.39 1.01 -18.89
N LEU A 100 14.49 0.29 -19.01
CA LEU A 100 15.26 -0.22 -17.88
C LEU A 100 16.22 0.88 -17.38
N LEU A 101 15.73 1.74 -16.48
CA LEU A 101 16.55 2.80 -15.88
C LEU A 101 17.82 2.23 -15.23
N PRO A 102 18.95 2.96 -15.27
CA PRO A 102 19.10 4.35 -15.73
C PRO A 102 19.23 4.53 -17.25
N LYS A 103 19.24 3.45 -18.05
CA LYS A 103 19.31 3.56 -19.51
C LYS A 103 18.04 4.24 -20.07
N TYR A 104 18.23 5.14 -21.01
CA TYR A 104 17.15 5.83 -21.73
C TYR A 104 16.19 6.58 -20.79
N GLY A 105 16.68 7.07 -19.63
CA GLY A 105 16.02 8.01 -18.76
C GLY A 105 16.48 9.45 -18.99
N GLY A 106 15.86 10.39 -18.26
CA GLY A 106 16.23 11.78 -18.23
C GLY A 106 15.48 12.68 -19.20
N LYS A 107 15.89 13.96 -19.21
CA LYS A 107 15.19 15.01 -19.95
C LYS A 107 15.10 14.72 -21.44
N GLY A 108 13.88 14.68 -21.98
CA GLY A 108 13.61 14.43 -23.39
C GLY A 108 13.32 12.97 -23.73
N MET A 109 13.54 12.02 -22.82
CA MET A 109 13.25 10.60 -22.98
C MET A 109 11.83 10.29 -22.53
N TYR A 110 10.88 10.30 -23.48
CA TYR A 110 9.46 9.98 -23.22
C TYR A 110 8.78 9.45 -24.49
N GLY A 111 7.74 8.65 -24.29
CA GLY A 111 6.93 8.08 -25.37
C GLY A 111 7.77 7.30 -26.38
N LEU A 112 7.49 7.45 -27.65
CA LEU A 112 8.18 6.71 -28.71
C LEU A 112 9.69 6.98 -28.79
N LYS A 113 10.16 8.14 -28.31
CA LYS A 113 11.60 8.50 -28.34
C LYS A 113 12.47 7.52 -27.55
N VAL A 114 11.96 7.00 -26.44
CA VAL A 114 12.66 5.98 -25.65
C VAL A 114 12.87 4.72 -26.50
N HIS A 115 11.83 4.23 -27.11
CA HIS A 115 11.86 3.00 -27.93
C HIS A 115 12.69 3.18 -29.21
N GLN A 116 12.69 4.39 -29.78
CA GLN A 116 13.55 4.73 -30.89
C GLN A 116 15.02 4.65 -30.50
N ALA A 117 15.41 5.23 -29.35
CA ALA A 117 16.78 5.17 -28.84
C ALA A 117 17.22 3.72 -28.55
N VAL A 118 16.34 2.90 -27.98
CA VAL A 118 16.58 1.46 -27.75
C VAL A 118 16.81 0.73 -29.08
N PHE A 119 15.96 0.98 -30.07
CA PHE A 119 16.03 0.35 -31.38
C PHE A 119 17.32 0.74 -32.13
N GLU A 120 17.65 2.04 -32.17
CA GLU A 120 18.86 2.57 -32.81
C GLU A 120 20.13 2.03 -32.16
N ASN A 121 20.12 1.79 -30.85
CA ASN A 121 21.25 1.19 -30.11
C ASN A 121 21.40 -0.32 -30.37
N GLY A 122 20.41 -0.96 -30.98
CA GLY A 122 20.40 -2.40 -31.26
C GLY A 122 20.30 -3.30 -30.03
N ASP A 123 19.73 -2.78 -28.93
CA ASP A 123 19.52 -3.57 -27.72
C ASP A 123 18.60 -4.77 -27.98
N LYS A 124 18.86 -5.88 -27.31
CA LYS A 124 18.04 -7.10 -27.40
C LYS A 124 17.03 -7.22 -26.29
N GLU A 125 17.23 -6.46 -25.22
CA GLU A 125 16.35 -6.37 -24.08
C GLU A 125 15.88 -4.91 -23.90
N SER A 126 14.64 -4.75 -23.49
CA SER A 126 14.06 -3.51 -22.99
C SER A 126 13.19 -3.81 -21.77
N GLY A 127 12.34 -2.89 -21.38
CA GLY A 127 11.44 -3.08 -20.25
C GLY A 127 10.87 -1.79 -19.74
N CYS A 128 10.40 -1.82 -18.51
CA CYS A 128 9.86 -0.65 -17.84
C CYS A 128 10.33 -0.60 -16.37
N THR A 129 10.27 0.59 -15.81
CA THR A 129 10.70 0.87 -14.44
C THR A 129 9.65 1.70 -13.71
N VAL A 130 9.27 1.29 -12.51
CA VAL A 130 8.57 2.15 -11.55
C VAL A 130 9.61 2.67 -10.55
N HIS A 131 9.64 3.99 -10.36
CA HIS A 131 10.60 4.65 -9.49
C HIS A 131 9.96 5.82 -8.75
N TYR A 132 10.55 6.24 -7.64
CA TYR A 132 10.16 7.49 -6.98
C TYR A 132 10.57 8.70 -7.82
N VAL A 133 9.73 9.75 -7.78
CA VAL A 133 10.02 11.00 -8.49
C VAL A 133 10.83 11.92 -7.58
N THR A 134 11.92 12.46 -8.14
CA THR A 134 12.83 13.41 -7.50
C THR A 134 13.03 14.65 -8.38
N SER A 135 13.84 15.61 -7.93
CA SER A 135 14.21 16.79 -8.73
C SER A 135 14.98 16.45 -10.02
N ASP A 136 15.71 15.34 -10.01
CA ASP A 136 16.40 14.84 -11.18
C ASP A 136 15.47 13.89 -11.95
N VAL A 137 15.27 14.19 -13.23
CA VAL A 137 14.31 13.44 -14.07
C VAL A 137 14.77 11.99 -14.22
N ASP A 138 13.87 11.05 -13.91
CA ASP A 138 14.04 9.59 -13.99
C ASP A 138 15.23 9.03 -13.18
N ALA A 139 15.69 9.76 -12.14
CA ALA A 139 16.85 9.40 -11.32
C ALA A 139 16.51 8.96 -9.89
N GLY A 140 15.23 8.91 -9.52
CA GLY A 140 14.80 8.46 -8.19
C GLY A 140 15.00 6.97 -7.97
N GLU A 141 14.92 6.56 -6.72
CA GLU A 141 15.06 5.16 -6.32
C GLU A 141 14.07 4.26 -7.06
N ILE A 142 14.57 3.14 -7.56
CA ILE A 142 13.79 2.15 -8.31
C ILE A 142 13.02 1.27 -7.32
N ILE A 143 11.70 1.19 -7.51
CA ILE A 143 10.81 0.33 -6.73
C ILE A 143 10.67 -1.02 -7.41
N GLY A 144 10.54 -1.03 -8.74
CA GLY A 144 10.44 -2.25 -9.51
C GLY A 144 10.80 -2.07 -10.97
N GLN A 145 11.31 -3.15 -11.58
CA GLN A 145 11.60 -3.22 -13.01
C GLN A 145 11.08 -4.53 -13.59
N ASP A 146 10.66 -4.50 -14.84
CA ASP A 146 10.30 -5.68 -15.60
C ASP A 146 11.03 -5.66 -16.95
N LYS A 147 11.75 -6.75 -17.24
CA LYS A 147 12.54 -6.93 -18.46
C LYS A 147 11.76 -7.70 -19.51
N VAL A 148 12.04 -7.43 -20.78
CA VAL A 148 11.47 -8.17 -21.89
C VAL A 148 12.45 -8.28 -23.06
N ASP A 149 12.47 -9.45 -23.69
CA ASP A 149 13.21 -9.66 -24.95
C ASP A 149 12.50 -8.94 -26.08
N ILE A 150 13.26 -8.11 -26.81
CA ILE A 150 12.82 -7.35 -27.97
C ILE A 150 13.61 -7.71 -29.23
N SER A 151 14.36 -8.79 -29.22
CA SER A 151 15.26 -9.21 -30.32
C SER A 151 14.54 -9.42 -31.64
N MET A 152 13.23 -9.71 -31.61
CA MET A 152 12.38 -9.91 -32.79
C MET A 152 11.66 -8.66 -33.27
N ALA A 153 11.71 -7.56 -32.49
CA ALA A 153 11.06 -6.30 -32.86
C ALA A 153 11.74 -5.65 -34.08
N LYS A 154 10.94 -5.20 -35.02
CA LYS A 154 11.40 -4.63 -36.31
C LYS A 154 11.27 -3.12 -36.35
N SER A 155 10.65 -2.52 -35.35
CA SER A 155 10.49 -1.06 -35.27
C SER A 155 10.35 -0.57 -33.84
N PRO A 156 10.56 0.73 -33.58
CA PRO A 156 10.30 1.33 -32.26
C PRO A 156 8.86 1.14 -31.77
N GLU A 157 7.88 1.14 -32.68
CA GLU A 157 6.46 0.95 -32.34
C GLU A 157 6.17 -0.48 -31.87
N GLU A 158 6.87 -1.47 -32.42
CA GLU A 158 6.77 -2.86 -31.95
C GLU A 158 7.38 -2.98 -30.55
N ILE A 159 8.53 -2.36 -30.30
CA ILE A 159 9.14 -2.30 -28.95
C ILE A 159 8.18 -1.63 -27.99
N GLN A 160 7.57 -0.50 -28.37
CA GLN A 160 6.59 0.20 -27.53
C GLN A 160 5.44 -0.71 -27.11
N LYS A 161 4.88 -1.48 -28.04
CA LYS A 161 3.78 -2.42 -27.72
C LYS A 161 4.21 -3.50 -26.73
N ILE A 162 5.39 -4.10 -26.95
CA ILE A 162 5.93 -5.13 -26.08
C ILE A 162 6.19 -4.60 -24.68
N VAL A 163 6.78 -3.41 -24.54
CA VAL A 163 7.08 -2.76 -23.27
C VAL A 163 5.80 -2.35 -22.57
N LEU A 164 4.80 -1.82 -23.29
CA LEU A 164 3.52 -1.40 -22.72
C LEU A 164 2.79 -2.56 -22.01
N GLU A 165 2.87 -3.78 -22.54
CA GLU A 165 2.31 -4.98 -21.90
C GLU A 165 3.01 -5.31 -20.54
N ARG A 166 4.28 -4.91 -20.38
CA ARG A 166 5.00 -5.03 -19.12
C ARG A 166 4.62 -3.92 -18.14
N GLU A 167 4.47 -2.69 -18.63
CA GLU A 167 3.98 -1.58 -17.81
C GLU A 167 2.63 -1.92 -17.17
N TRP A 168 1.70 -2.50 -17.94
CA TRP A 168 0.37 -2.91 -17.49
C TRP A 168 0.36 -3.95 -16.37
N LYS A 169 1.46 -4.71 -16.22
CA LYS A 169 1.63 -5.69 -15.14
C LYS A 169 2.40 -5.11 -13.96
N LEU A 170 3.49 -4.40 -14.27
CA LEU A 170 4.40 -3.88 -13.26
C LEU A 170 3.74 -2.80 -12.39
N LEU A 171 3.09 -1.80 -13.03
CA LEU A 171 2.55 -0.67 -12.29
C LEU A 171 1.46 -1.07 -11.27
N PRO A 172 0.44 -1.89 -11.62
CA PRO A 172 -0.54 -2.34 -10.63
C PRO A 172 0.08 -3.16 -9.50
N ARG A 173 1.05 -4.04 -9.80
CA ARG A 173 1.75 -4.82 -8.78
C ARG A 173 2.46 -3.92 -7.76
N VAL A 174 3.26 -2.96 -8.25
CA VAL A 174 3.98 -2.03 -7.37
C VAL A 174 3.02 -1.17 -6.54
N VAL A 175 1.93 -0.70 -7.14
CA VAL A 175 0.94 0.10 -6.40
C VAL A 175 0.27 -0.71 -5.30
N LYS A 176 -0.07 -2.00 -5.54
CA LYS A 176 -0.60 -2.89 -4.51
C LYS A 176 0.40 -3.11 -3.37
N GLU A 177 1.66 -3.41 -3.69
CA GLU A 177 2.74 -3.56 -2.70
C GLU A 177 2.90 -2.30 -1.82
N LEU A 178 2.79 -1.09 -2.41
CA LEU A 178 2.86 0.17 -1.67
C LEU A 178 1.63 0.41 -0.77
N ILE A 179 0.44 0.00 -1.20
CA ILE A 179 -0.78 0.05 -0.38
C ILE A 179 -0.63 -0.89 0.83
N GLU A 180 -0.28 -2.15 0.59
CA GLU A 180 -0.07 -3.17 1.62
C GLU A 180 0.98 -2.75 2.65
N ASN A 181 2.13 -2.25 2.20
CA ASN A 181 3.18 -1.76 3.09
C ASN A 181 2.72 -0.57 3.94
N ASN A 182 1.94 0.35 3.37
CA ASN A 182 1.41 1.50 4.13
C ASN A 182 0.38 1.05 5.17
N GLU A 183 -0.45 0.06 4.86
CA GLU A 183 -1.44 -0.49 5.77
C GLU A 183 -0.77 -1.24 6.93
N CYS A 184 0.26 -2.05 6.67
CA CYS A 184 1.11 -2.64 7.69
C CYS A 184 1.70 -1.60 8.62
N ASP A 185 2.32 -0.54 8.07
CA ASP A 185 2.92 0.56 8.84
C ASP A 185 1.92 1.27 9.76
N ILE A 186 0.68 1.49 9.29
CA ILE A 186 -0.38 2.13 10.08
C ILE A 186 -0.78 1.23 11.24
N ASN A 187 -0.96 -0.06 11.00
CA ASN A 187 -1.42 -1.00 12.01
C ASN A 187 -0.33 -1.32 13.03
N GLU A 188 0.93 -1.37 12.62
CA GLU A 188 2.07 -1.46 13.53
C GLU A 188 2.14 -0.22 14.45
N LYS A 189 2.00 0.98 13.91
CA LYS A 189 1.91 2.23 14.70
C LYS A 189 0.72 2.24 15.66
N ARG A 190 -0.44 1.71 15.26
CA ARG A 190 -1.62 1.57 16.15
C ARG A 190 -1.31 0.62 17.31
N ALA A 191 -0.67 -0.52 17.04
CA ALA A 191 -0.25 -1.47 18.07
C ALA A 191 0.80 -0.85 19.01
N GLU A 192 1.80 -0.16 18.47
CA GLU A 192 2.79 0.58 19.28
C GLU A 192 2.14 1.66 20.16
N GLN A 193 1.19 2.42 19.63
CA GLN A 193 0.48 3.45 20.40
C GLN A 193 -0.29 2.84 21.59
N LEU A 194 -0.94 1.70 21.37
CA LEU A 194 -1.65 0.97 22.41
C LEU A 194 -0.68 0.46 23.48
N LEU A 195 0.46 -0.10 23.07
CA LEU A 195 1.52 -0.56 23.96
C LEU A 195 2.16 0.60 24.75
N ARG A 196 2.37 1.75 24.13
CA ARG A 196 2.84 2.97 24.83
C ARG A 196 1.83 3.49 25.85
N LYS A 197 0.54 3.38 25.53
CA LYS A 197 -0.55 3.85 26.42
C LYS A 197 -0.70 2.98 27.64
N TYR A 198 -0.71 1.67 27.47
CA TYR A 198 -1.06 0.71 28.52
C TYR A 198 0.09 -0.19 28.99
N GLY A 199 1.07 -0.46 28.12
CA GLY A 199 2.11 -1.44 28.41
C GLY A 199 1.54 -2.81 28.76
N PHE A 200 2.03 -3.39 29.84
CA PHE A 200 1.56 -4.67 30.38
C PHE A 200 1.13 -4.55 31.84
N ASP A 201 0.72 -3.36 32.24
CA ASP A 201 0.12 -3.11 33.56
C ASP A 201 -1.40 -3.29 33.45
N PHE A 202 -1.83 -4.55 33.52
CA PHE A 202 -3.22 -4.95 33.36
C PHE A 202 -4.19 -4.37 34.38
N GLU A 203 -3.70 -3.83 35.53
CA GLU A 203 -4.56 -3.19 36.54
C GLU A 203 -5.07 -1.82 36.08
N ASN A 204 -4.34 -1.15 35.18
CA ASN A 204 -4.64 0.20 34.67
C ASN A 204 -5.20 0.25 33.25
N ILE A 205 -5.46 -0.91 32.63
CA ILE A 205 -6.04 -0.97 31.29
C ILE A 205 -7.58 -0.87 31.37
N ASP A 206 -8.15 0.06 30.60
CA ASP A 206 -9.61 0.14 30.45
C ASP A 206 -10.14 -0.98 29.56
N LYS A 207 -10.76 -2.00 30.19
CA LYS A 207 -11.36 -3.14 29.49
C LYS A 207 -12.43 -2.70 28.49
N ASN A 208 -13.23 -1.68 28.80
CA ASN A 208 -14.29 -1.23 27.89
C ASN A 208 -13.71 -0.61 26.64
N GLU A 209 -12.63 0.16 26.74
CA GLU A 209 -11.94 0.68 25.56
C GLU A 209 -11.40 -0.45 24.67
N ILE A 210 -10.82 -1.50 25.25
CA ILE A 210 -10.36 -2.68 24.49
C ILE A 210 -11.52 -3.35 23.76
N ILE A 211 -12.66 -3.54 24.43
CA ILE A 211 -13.87 -4.12 23.83
C ILE A 211 -14.39 -3.26 22.67
N GLU A 212 -14.42 -1.94 22.82
CA GLU A 212 -14.83 -1.01 21.75
C GLU A 212 -13.89 -1.09 20.54
N LEU A 213 -12.58 -1.16 20.75
CA LEU A 213 -11.58 -1.29 19.70
C LEU A 213 -11.70 -2.62 18.96
N ILE A 214 -11.92 -3.73 19.66
CA ILE A 214 -12.17 -5.05 19.03
C ILE A 214 -13.44 -5.01 18.19
N ASN A 215 -14.54 -4.48 18.69
CA ASN A 215 -15.79 -4.37 17.95
C ASN A 215 -15.63 -3.49 16.70
N LYS A 216 -14.83 -2.44 16.77
CA LYS A 216 -14.52 -1.60 15.61
C LYS A 216 -13.77 -2.38 14.55
N GLU A 217 -12.75 -3.15 14.91
CA GLU A 217 -12.00 -4.00 13.95
C GLU A 217 -12.89 -5.08 13.34
N ILE A 218 -13.79 -5.70 14.10
CA ILE A 218 -14.73 -6.70 13.57
C ILE A 218 -15.68 -6.09 12.53
N ASN A 219 -16.13 -4.86 12.73
CA ASN A 219 -17.11 -4.21 11.85
C ASN A 219 -16.47 -3.48 10.66
N ASP A 220 -15.23 -3.03 10.76
CA ASP A 220 -14.51 -2.24 9.76
C ASP A 220 -13.02 -2.64 9.80
N PHE A 221 -12.75 -3.91 9.44
CA PHE A 221 -11.41 -4.47 9.46
C PHE A 221 -10.51 -3.76 8.43
N GLN A 222 -9.36 -3.30 8.92
CA GLN A 222 -8.31 -2.73 8.05
C GLN A 222 -7.34 -3.84 7.67
N GLU A 223 -7.13 -4.08 6.37
CA GLU A 223 -6.15 -5.05 5.89
C GLU A 223 -4.77 -4.79 6.51
N GLY A 224 -4.02 -5.86 6.80
CA GLY A 224 -2.73 -5.76 7.50
C GLY A 224 -2.83 -5.57 9.02
N SER A 225 -4.03 -5.56 9.63
CA SER A 225 -4.20 -5.31 11.07
C SER A 225 -4.11 -6.55 11.98
N SER A 226 -3.66 -7.69 11.47
CA SER A 226 -3.66 -8.97 12.20
C SER A 226 -2.94 -8.89 13.55
N GLU A 227 -1.77 -8.26 13.62
CA GLU A 227 -1.05 -8.08 14.89
C GLU A 227 -1.74 -7.09 15.84
N TYR A 228 -2.38 -6.06 15.31
CA TYR A 228 -3.13 -5.11 16.13
C TYR A 228 -4.35 -5.77 16.79
N ILE A 229 -5.16 -6.51 16.03
CA ILE A 229 -6.32 -7.24 16.60
C ILE A 229 -5.88 -8.36 17.54
N ARG A 230 -4.76 -9.05 17.24
CA ARG A 230 -4.16 -10.01 18.13
C ARG A 230 -3.78 -9.38 19.48
N LEU A 231 -3.15 -8.21 19.45
CA LEU A 231 -2.79 -7.46 20.66
C LEU A 231 -4.03 -7.10 21.49
N LEU A 232 -5.08 -6.61 20.85
CA LEU A 232 -6.36 -6.28 21.50
C LEU A 232 -7.00 -7.51 22.15
N CYS A 233 -7.10 -8.63 21.43
CA CYS A 233 -7.64 -9.88 21.98
C CYS A 233 -6.77 -10.43 23.11
N GLY A 234 -5.44 -10.29 23.03
CA GLY A 234 -4.53 -10.65 24.10
C GLY A 234 -4.72 -9.79 25.35
N TYR A 235 -4.96 -8.49 25.20
CA TYR A 235 -5.33 -7.63 26.32
C TYR A 235 -6.67 -8.06 26.93
N LEU A 236 -7.68 -8.28 26.11
CA LEU A 236 -8.98 -8.74 26.60
C LEU A 236 -8.87 -10.08 27.33
N TYR A 237 -8.06 -11.02 26.82
CA TYR A 237 -7.74 -12.27 27.51
C TYR A 237 -7.12 -12.04 28.88
N CYS A 238 -6.17 -11.12 29.00
CA CYS A 238 -5.50 -10.82 30.26
C CYS A 238 -6.42 -10.18 31.30
N LEU A 239 -7.34 -9.33 30.88
CA LEU A 239 -8.27 -8.57 31.72
C LEU A 239 -9.58 -9.29 32.00
N GLY A 240 -9.99 -10.18 31.09
CA GLY A 240 -11.34 -10.72 30.99
C GLY A 240 -11.58 -11.99 31.80
N ASP A 241 -12.75 -12.53 31.58
CA ASP A 241 -13.22 -13.81 32.11
C ASP A 241 -14.01 -14.58 31.04
N SER A 242 -14.68 -15.66 31.39
CA SER A 242 -15.43 -16.48 30.45
C SER A 242 -16.55 -15.72 29.71
N SER A 243 -17.03 -14.59 30.22
CA SER A 243 -18.04 -13.76 29.54
C SER A 243 -17.51 -13.03 28.32
N ASP A 244 -16.19 -12.90 28.16
CA ASP A 244 -15.50 -12.24 27.04
C ASP A 244 -15.19 -13.20 25.88
N VAL A 245 -15.30 -14.51 26.11
CA VAL A 245 -15.05 -15.56 25.10
C VAL A 245 -15.79 -15.29 23.79
N PRO A 246 -17.10 -14.99 23.79
CA PRO A 246 -17.82 -14.78 22.53
C PRO A 246 -17.25 -13.63 21.67
N LEU A 247 -16.66 -12.60 22.27
CA LEU A 247 -16.05 -11.49 21.54
C LEU A 247 -14.70 -11.91 20.93
N ILE A 248 -13.89 -12.68 21.67
CA ILE A 248 -12.63 -13.22 21.15
C ILE A 248 -12.89 -14.22 20.02
N GLU A 249 -13.87 -15.10 20.16
CA GLU A 249 -14.31 -16.02 19.10
C GLU A 249 -14.77 -15.27 17.85
N LYS A 250 -15.59 -14.24 18.02
CA LYS A 250 -16.04 -13.41 16.90
C LYS A 250 -14.88 -12.75 16.17
N ALA A 251 -13.91 -12.19 16.89
CA ALA A 251 -12.70 -11.63 16.29
C ALA A 251 -11.90 -12.71 15.54
N LYS A 252 -11.82 -13.92 16.10
CA LYS A 252 -11.05 -15.04 15.53
C LYS A 252 -11.68 -15.63 14.27
N TYR A 253 -13.00 -15.75 14.21
CA TYR A 253 -13.67 -16.54 13.18
C TYR A 253 -14.43 -15.70 12.15
N ASP A 254 -14.84 -14.47 12.48
CA ASP A 254 -15.72 -13.67 11.63
C ASP A 254 -14.95 -12.67 10.73
N ILE A 255 -13.69 -12.35 11.05
CA ILE A 255 -12.93 -11.37 10.27
C ILE A 255 -12.38 -12.01 8.99
N ASN A 256 -11.30 -12.78 9.10
CA ASN A 256 -10.73 -13.54 8.00
C ASN A 256 -9.81 -14.66 8.50
N PHE A 257 -9.28 -15.48 7.58
CA PHE A 257 -8.44 -16.62 7.91
C PHE A 257 -7.13 -16.21 8.60
N ASP A 258 -6.48 -15.15 8.15
CA ASP A 258 -5.19 -14.71 8.68
C ASP A 258 -5.33 -14.24 10.14
N VAL A 259 -6.35 -13.44 10.45
CA VAL A 259 -6.68 -13.06 11.83
C VAL A 259 -7.00 -14.31 12.67
N GLY A 260 -7.74 -15.27 12.11
CA GLY A 260 -8.03 -16.53 12.78
C GLY A 260 -6.80 -17.31 13.18
N CYS A 261 -5.76 -17.29 12.35
CA CYS A 261 -4.47 -17.91 12.66
C CYS A 261 -3.68 -17.17 13.73
N MET A 262 -3.84 -15.85 13.82
CA MET A 262 -3.09 -15.00 14.76
C MET A 262 -3.67 -15.00 16.18
N ILE A 263 -4.98 -15.17 16.34
CA ILE A 263 -5.62 -15.23 17.65
C ILE A 263 -5.48 -16.64 18.20
N ASP A 264 -4.81 -16.77 19.35
CA ASP A 264 -4.49 -18.03 19.96
C ASP A 264 -5.74 -18.72 20.55
N GLY A 265 -6.03 -19.96 20.13
CA GLY A 265 -7.17 -20.73 20.64
C GLY A 265 -7.06 -21.07 22.13
N GLU A 266 -5.83 -21.18 22.66
CA GLU A 266 -5.59 -21.37 24.11
C GLU A 266 -6.24 -20.28 24.97
N TRP A 267 -6.41 -19.05 24.46
CA TRP A 267 -7.03 -17.98 25.23
C TRP A 267 -8.50 -18.26 25.53
N ILE A 268 -9.19 -18.80 24.57
CA ILE A 268 -10.60 -19.19 24.69
C ILE A 268 -10.74 -20.33 25.69
N ASP A 269 -10.02 -21.43 25.46
CA ASP A 269 -10.04 -22.59 26.36
C ASP A 269 -9.62 -22.24 27.78
N SER A 270 -8.63 -21.36 27.92
CA SER A 270 -8.12 -20.95 29.24
C SER A 270 -9.09 -20.07 30.02
N LEU A 271 -9.87 -19.20 29.33
CA LEU A 271 -10.90 -18.38 29.99
C LEU A 271 -12.08 -19.25 30.48
N GLU A 272 -12.41 -20.33 29.77
CA GLU A 272 -13.47 -21.24 30.16
C GLU A 272 -13.05 -22.19 31.30
N ASN A 273 -11.81 -22.69 31.25
CA ASN A 273 -11.35 -23.79 32.09
C ASN A 273 -10.24 -23.39 33.08
N ASN A 274 -9.86 -22.11 33.14
CA ASN A 274 -8.78 -21.58 33.99
C ASN A 274 -7.39 -22.21 33.72
N GLY A 275 -7.17 -22.70 32.51
CA GLY A 275 -5.93 -23.34 32.03
C GLY A 275 -6.19 -24.28 30.86
N VAL A 276 -5.15 -24.77 30.23
CA VAL A 276 -5.22 -25.69 29.08
C VAL A 276 -4.31 -26.89 29.32
N GLU A 277 -4.83 -28.10 29.07
CA GLU A 277 -4.03 -29.33 29.12
C GLU A 277 -3.28 -29.48 27.79
N ASP A 278 -1.94 -29.53 27.84
CA ASP A 278 -1.10 -29.77 26.67
C ASP A 278 -1.05 -31.27 26.30
N GLU A 279 -0.45 -31.60 25.14
CA GLU A 279 -0.29 -32.98 24.64
C GLU A 279 0.47 -33.89 25.60
N LYS A 280 1.23 -33.32 26.55
CA LYS A 280 1.99 -34.04 27.61
C LYS A 280 1.22 -34.15 28.91
N LYS A 281 -0.07 -33.79 28.94
CA LYS A 281 -0.91 -33.73 30.13
C LYS A 281 -0.42 -32.74 31.20
N HIS A 282 0.35 -31.75 30.79
CA HIS A 282 0.73 -30.63 31.67
C HIS A 282 -0.32 -29.52 31.48
N ILE A 283 -0.85 -29.03 32.61
CA ILE A 283 -1.81 -27.93 32.61
C ILE A 283 -1.03 -26.62 32.57
N ARG A 284 -1.08 -25.93 31.44
CA ARG A 284 -0.64 -24.55 31.36
C ARG A 284 -1.66 -23.66 32.06
N THR A 285 -1.20 -23.04 33.12
CA THR A 285 -2.04 -22.09 33.87
C THR A 285 -2.25 -20.81 33.11
N ARG A 286 -3.36 -20.11 33.39
CA ARG A 286 -3.63 -18.78 32.80
C ARG A 286 -2.43 -17.83 33.00
N LYS A 287 -1.75 -17.87 34.14
CA LYS A 287 -0.57 -17.03 34.42
C LYS A 287 0.58 -17.32 33.45
N GLU A 288 0.81 -18.57 33.09
CA GLU A 288 1.84 -18.96 32.12
C GLU A 288 1.50 -18.54 30.71
N ILE A 289 0.22 -18.62 30.34
CA ILE A 289 -0.27 -18.15 29.02
C ILE A 289 -0.15 -16.64 28.92
N ILE A 290 -0.54 -15.88 29.96
CA ILE A 290 -0.34 -14.41 30.01
C ILE A 290 1.14 -14.05 29.88
N LYS A 291 2.02 -14.77 30.58
CA LYS A 291 3.47 -14.55 30.49
C LYS A 291 4.00 -14.81 29.07
N ALA A 292 3.49 -15.84 28.40
CA ALA A 292 3.86 -16.14 27.02
C ALA A 292 3.40 -15.04 26.07
N PHE A 293 2.18 -14.54 26.20
CA PHE A 293 1.67 -13.40 25.44
C PHE A 293 2.53 -12.15 25.63
N VAL A 294 2.84 -11.78 26.86
CA VAL A 294 3.69 -10.61 27.16
C VAL A 294 5.09 -10.78 26.55
N SER A 295 5.67 -11.99 26.66
CA SER A 295 6.99 -12.29 26.09
C SER A 295 6.98 -12.17 24.57
N TYR A 296 5.93 -12.68 23.92
CA TYR A 296 5.75 -12.52 22.47
C TYR A 296 5.70 -11.04 22.07
N CYS A 297 4.83 -10.25 22.71
CA CYS A 297 4.70 -8.83 22.39
C CYS A 297 6.02 -8.07 22.58
N LYS A 298 6.76 -8.35 23.67
CA LYS A 298 8.06 -7.72 23.90
C LYS A 298 9.08 -8.05 22.83
N THR A 299 9.08 -9.29 22.34
CA THR A 299 9.99 -9.72 21.26
C THR A 299 9.60 -9.12 19.91
N TYR A 300 8.31 -9.16 19.58
CA TYR A 300 7.80 -8.68 18.29
C TYR A 300 7.96 -7.17 18.13
N PHE A 301 7.60 -6.39 19.16
CA PHE A 301 7.67 -4.93 19.12
C PHE A 301 8.99 -4.34 19.64
N ASN A 302 10.02 -5.16 19.88
CA ASN A 302 11.34 -4.73 20.36
C ASN A 302 11.29 -3.87 21.65
N LEU A 303 10.50 -4.29 22.66
CA LEU A 303 10.27 -3.59 23.94
C LEU A 303 11.18 -4.09 25.06
#